data_3287606b104f418efe8015437ef7fa7c
#
_entry.id   3287606b104f418efe8015437ef7fa7c
#
_cell.length_a   1.000
_cell.length_b   1.000
_cell.length_c   1.000
_cell.angle_alpha   90.00
_cell.angle_beta   90.00
_cell.angle_gamma   90.00
#
_symmetry.space_group_name_H-M   'P 1'
#
loop_
_entity.id
_entity.type
_entity.pdbx_description
1 polymer ?
#
loop_
_entity_poly.entity_id
_entity_poly.type
_entity_poly.pdbx_seq_one_letter_code
_entity_poly.pdbx_strand_id
1 'polypeptide(L)'
;MKLFAAFRLDPLNQCLWRRGDTGLEARILLAPKTFAVLAYLVEHAGRLVTHEELLEAVWPDTVVEPQAVKRYVVAVRSALGDRPKNPIFIETMPKRGYRFIAPVSAPDRKSVV
;
A
#
# COMPACT_ATOMS: atom_id res chain seq x y z
N MET A 1 -11.82 -4.02 -3.11
CA MET A 1 -11.12 -3.05 -3.98
C MET A 1 -11.06 -1.69 -3.32
N LYS A 2 -9.94 -1.02 -3.44
CA LYS A 2 -9.74 0.28 -2.81
C LYS A 2 -9.26 1.29 -3.83
N LEU A 3 -9.68 2.55 -3.67
CA LEU A 3 -9.26 3.65 -4.54
C LEU A 3 -8.53 4.69 -3.72
N PHE A 4 -7.41 5.17 -4.24
CA PHE A 4 -6.70 6.29 -3.63
C PHE A 4 -5.94 7.04 -4.72
N ALA A 5 -6.09 8.36 -4.77
CA ALA A 5 -5.54 9.21 -5.81
C ALA A 5 -5.89 8.62 -7.19
N ALA A 6 -4.90 8.43 -8.04
CA ALA A 6 -5.13 7.86 -9.38
C ALA A 6 -4.98 6.35 -9.39
N PHE A 7 -4.94 5.71 -8.22
CA PHE A 7 -4.67 4.27 -8.13
C PHE A 7 -5.91 3.48 -7.76
N ARG A 8 -5.95 2.25 -8.26
CA ARG A 8 -6.98 1.29 -7.93
C ARG A 8 -6.31 0.00 -7.49
N LEU A 9 -6.59 -0.42 -6.27
CA LEU A 9 -5.99 -1.61 -5.66
C LEU A 9 -7.03 -2.71 -5.57
N ASP A 10 -6.74 -3.85 -6.16
CA ASP A 10 -7.60 -5.03 -6.11
C ASP A 10 -6.89 -6.12 -5.31
N PRO A 11 -7.18 -6.24 -4.00
CA PRO A 11 -6.50 -7.24 -3.17
C PRO A 11 -6.85 -8.67 -3.56
N LEU A 12 -8.06 -8.89 -4.04
CA LEU A 12 -8.50 -10.23 -4.39
C LEU A 12 -7.70 -10.80 -5.56
N ASN A 13 -7.48 -9.99 -6.57
CA ASN A 13 -6.70 -10.39 -7.74
C ASN A 13 -5.25 -9.93 -7.69
N GLN A 14 -4.86 -9.29 -6.61
CA GLN A 14 -3.51 -8.78 -6.39
C GLN A 14 -3.02 -7.90 -7.53
N CYS A 15 -3.85 -6.94 -7.90
CA CYS A 15 -3.56 -6.01 -8.99
C CYS A 15 -3.57 -4.57 -8.50
N LEU A 16 -2.63 -3.80 -9.02
CA LEU A 16 -2.58 -2.37 -8.80
C LEU A 16 -2.64 -1.69 -10.17
N TRP A 17 -3.52 -0.71 -10.30
CA TRP A 17 -3.73 0.02 -11.54
C TRP A 17 -3.54 1.50 -11.29
N ARG A 18 -3.00 2.18 -12.27
CA ARG A 18 -2.89 3.64 -12.24
C ARG A 18 -3.64 4.22 -13.42
N ARG A 19 -4.52 5.19 -13.14
CA ARG A 19 -5.24 5.90 -14.19
C ARG A 19 -4.38 7.06 -14.70
N GLY A 20 -4.18 7.11 -16.01
CA GLY A 20 -3.49 8.21 -16.65
C GLY A 20 -4.43 9.36 -16.96
N ASP A 21 -3.86 10.41 -17.57
CA ASP A 21 -4.60 11.62 -17.91
C ASP A 21 -5.72 11.37 -18.91
N THR A 22 -5.56 10.35 -19.74
CA THR A 22 -6.57 10.00 -20.74
C THR A 22 -7.70 9.14 -20.19
N GLY A 23 -7.63 8.80 -18.93
CA GLY A 23 -8.59 7.88 -18.33
C GLY A 23 -8.25 6.41 -18.49
N LEU A 24 -7.23 6.10 -19.27
CA LEU A 24 -6.79 4.72 -19.44
C LEU A 24 -6.01 4.27 -18.22
N GLU A 25 -6.23 3.02 -17.81
CA GLU A 25 -5.53 2.46 -16.68
C GLU A 25 -4.35 1.62 -17.16
N ALA A 26 -3.23 1.74 -16.45
CA ALA A 26 -2.06 0.92 -16.67
C ALA A 26 -1.81 0.08 -15.44
N ARG A 27 -1.54 -1.20 -15.64
CA ARG A 27 -1.24 -2.09 -14.52
C ARG A 27 0.19 -1.85 -14.05
N ILE A 28 0.34 -1.78 -12.73
CA ILE A 28 1.65 -1.67 -12.10
C ILE A 28 1.98 -3.03 -11.51
N LEU A 29 3.07 -3.63 -11.99
CA LEU A 29 3.47 -4.95 -11.52
C LEU A 29 4.29 -4.81 -10.25
N LEU A 30 3.88 -5.53 -9.22
CA LEU A 30 4.58 -5.58 -7.94
C LEU A 30 4.87 -7.02 -7.59
N ALA A 31 6.02 -7.25 -6.96
CA ALA A 31 6.30 -8.56 -6.39
C ALA A 31 5.23 -8.89 -5.34
N PRO A 32 4.91 -10.16 -5.14
CA PRO A 32 3.81 -10.53 -4.24
C PRO A 32 3.91 -9.96 -2.83
N LYS A 33 5.10 -9.96 -2.23
CA LYS A 33 5.25 -9.43 -0.88
C LYS A 33 5.19 -7.91 -0.86
N THR A 34 5.68 -7.25 -1.91
CA THR A 34 5.55 -5.80 -2.03
C THR A 34 4.07 -5.43 -2.13
N PHE A 35 3.31 -6.15 -2.92
CA PHE A 35 1.87 -5.94 -3.01
C PHE A 35 1.20 -6.15 -1.67
N ALA A 36 1.58 -7.21 -0.94
CA ALA A 36 0.99 -7.51 0.35
C ALA A 36 1.22 -6.39 1.36
N VAL A 37 2.42 -5.80 1.36
CA VAL A 37 2.72 -4.66 2.23
C VAL A 37 1.82 -3.47 1.89
N LEU A 38 1.71 -3.15 0.61
CA LEU A 38 0.84 -2.05 0.18
C LEU A 38 -0.61 -2.31 0.56
N ALA A 39 -1.11 -3.50 0.28
CA ALA A 39 -2.50 -3.84 0.56
C ALA A 39 -2.81 -3.73 2.05
N TYR A 40 -1.90 -4.19 2.89
CA TYR A 40 -2.09 -4.12 4.33
C TYR A 40 -2.15 -2.66 4.81
N LEU A 41 -1.24 -1.84 4.32
CA LEU A 41 -1.21 -0.42 4.69
C LEU A 41 -2.48 0.30 4.24
N VAL A 42 -2.94 0.02 3.04
CA VAL A 42 -4.16 0.63 2.50
C VAL A 42 -5.39 0.20 3.30
N GLU A 43 -5.45 -1.09 3.67
CA GLU A 43 -6.56 -1.60 4.45
C GLU A 43 -6.66 -0.91 5.82
N HIS A 44 -5.52 -0.51 6.37
CA HIS A 44 -5.46 0.15 7.66
C HIS A 44 -5.09 1.63 7.53
N ALA A 45 -5.51 2.26 6.44
CA ALA A 45 -5.19 3.65 6.16
C ALA A 45 -5.60 4.56 7.31
N GLY A 46 -4.76 5.55 7.58
CA GLY A 46 -5.01 6.52 8.64
C GLY A 46 -4.51 6.10 10.01
N ARG A 47 -4.03 4.88 10.15
CA ARG A 47 -3.58 4.32 11.42
C ARG A 47 -2.12 3.91 11.34
N LEU A 48 -1.40 4.05 12.43
CA LEU A 48 -0.04 3.51 12.51
C LEU A 48 -0.08 1.99 12.38
N VAL A 49 0.76 1.48 11.49
CA VAL A 49 1.01 0.05 11.34
C VAL A 49 2.44 -0.18 11.77
N THR A 50 2.64 -0.97 12.82
CA THR A 50 3.98 -1.20 13.35
C THR A 50 4.78 -2.16 12.46
N HIS A 51 6.11 -2.13 12.62
CA HIS A 51 6.98 -3.08 11.92
C HIS A 51 6.60 -4.52 12.25
N GLU A 52 6.34 -4.78 13.52
CA GLU A 52 5.96 -6.13 13.96
C GLU A 52 4.65 -6.58 13.36
N GLU A 53 3.70 -5.66 13.30
CA GLU A 53 2.40 -5.94 12.69
C GLU A 53 2.56 -6.33 11.22
N LEU A 54 3.39 -5.60 10.48
CA LEU A 54 3.67 -5.92 9.08
C LEU A 54 4.36 -7.26 8.93
N LEU A 55 5.33 -7.53 9.80
CA LEU A 55 6.03 -8.81 9.76
C LEU A 55 5.08 -9.98 9.95
N GLU A 56 4.19 -9.88 10.92
CA GLU A 56 3.22 -10.95 11.18
C GLU A 56 2.21 -11.09 10.05
N ALA A 57 1.77 -9.98 9.48
CA ALA A 57 0.74 -10.02 8.45
C ALA A 57 1.27 -10.54 7.12
N VAL A 58 2.49 -10.18 6.77
CA VAL A 58 3.03 -10.50 5.44
C VAL A 58 3.94 -11.72 5.46
N TRP A 59 4.62 -11.95 6.57
CA TRP A 59 5.53 -13.09 6.71
C TRP A 59 5.22 -13.90 7.98
N PRO A 60 4.01 -14.45 8.11
CA PRO A 60 3.61 -15.12 9.37
C PRO A 60 4.42 -16.36 9.72
N ASP A 61 4.94 -17.05 8.71
CA ASP A 61 5.65 -18.31 8.91
C ASP A 61 7.13 -18.21 8.61
N THR A 62 7.65 -16.99 8.47
CA THR A 62 9.04 -16.79 8.06
C THR A 62 9.70 -15.79 8.98
N VAL A 63 10.93 -16.07 9.36
CA VAL A 63 11.73 -15.10 10.11
C VAL A 63 12.33 -14.12 9.11
N VAL A 64 11.97 -12.85 9.25
CA VAL A 64 12.43 -11.79 8.37
C VAL A 64 12.99 -10.69 9.24
N GLU A 65 14.15 -10.16 8.86
CA GLU A 65 14.74 -9.04 9.61
C GLU A 65 13.86 -7.80 9.46
N PRO A 66 13.70 -7.02 10.53
CA PRO A 66 12.89 -5.79 10.48
C PRO A 66 13.33 -4.84 9.36
N GLN A 67 14.63 -4.85 9.03
CA GLN A 67 15.14 -4.00 7.95
C GLN A 67 14.60 -4.37 6.59
N ALA A 68 14.18 -5.62 6.41
CA ALA A 68 13.60 -6.05 5.14
C ALA A 68 12.30 -5.31 4.84
N VAL A 69 11.51 -5.01 5.88
CA VAL A 69 10.26 -4.25 5.70
C VAL A 69 10.55 -2.93 5.02
N LYS A 70 11.64 -2.28 5.41
CA LYS A 70 12.02 -1.00 4.84
C LYS A 70 12.20 -1.07 3.31
N ARG A 71 12.83 -2.14 2.85
CA ARG A 71 13.04 -2.31 1.40
C ARG A 71 11.73 -2.48 0.65
N TYR A 72 10.77 -3.18 1.24
CA TYR A 72 9.48 -3.35 0.61
C TYR A 72 8.69 -2.05 0.59
N VAL A 73 8.81 -1.24 1.65
CA VAL A 73 8.17 0.07 1.65
C VAL A 73 8.81 0.98 0.61
N VAL A 74 10.13 0.93 0.44
CA VAL A 74 10.80 1.69 -0.62
C VAL A 74 10.25 1.28 -1.99
N ALA A 75 10.08 -0.02 -2.21
CA ALA A 75 9.52 -0.51 -3.48
C ALA A 75 8.10 -0.01 -3.70
N VAL A 76 7.28 -0.01 -2.65
CA VAL A 76 5.91 0.52 -2.74
C VAL A 76 5.94 2.00 -3.08
N ARG A 77 6.77 2.78 -2.39
CA ARG A 77 6.88 4.21 -2.67
C ARG A 77 7.30 4.47 -4.10
N SER A 78 8.25 3.70 -4.59
CA SER A 78 8.71 3.83 -5.96
C SER A 78 7.58 3.59 -6.95
N ALA A 79 6.77 2.57 -6.70
CA ALA A 79 5.64 2.24 -7.57
C ALA A 79 4.57 3.33 -7.57
N LEU A 80 4.36 3.98 -6.44
CA LEU A 80 3.35 5.02 -6.30
C LEU A 80 3.87 6.42 -6.66
N GLY A 81 5.18 6.56 -6.84
CA GLY A 81 5.78 7.87 -7.04
C GLY A 81 5.83 8.70 -5.77
N ASP A 82 5.87 8.05 -4.62
CA ASP A 82 5.92 8.71 -3.34
C ASP A 82 7.36 9.02 -2.94
N ARG A 83 7.54 10.01 -2.07
CA ARG A 83 8.86 10.44 -1.61
C ARG A 83 8.93 10.42 -0.09
N PRO A 84 9.99 9.82 0.49
CA PRO A 84 10.08 9.72 1.95
C PRO A 84 10.14 11.07 2.65
N LYS A 85 10.74 12.07 2.02
CA LYS A 85 10.89 13.38 2.66
C LYS A 85 9.66 14.26 2.55
N ASN A 86 8.79 13.95 1.61
CA ASN A 86 7.56 14.72 1.42
C ASN A 86 6.47 13.74 1.01
N PRO A 87 6.07 12.87 1.93
CA PRO A 87 5.16 11.78 1.60
C PRO A 87 3.75 12.26 1.32
N ILE A 88 3.13 11.66 0.31
CA ILE A 88 1.71 11.86 0.03
C ILE A 88 0.92 10.57 0.20
N PHE A 89 1.61 9.45 0.26
CA PHE A 89 0.96 8.14 0.44
C PHE A 89 1.37 7.46 1.73
N ILE A 90 2.66 7.33 2.00
CA ILE A 90 3.14 6.58 3.15
C ILE A 90 4.05 7.45 3.98
N GLU A 91 3.62 7.70 5.21
CA GLU A 91 4.41 8.42 6.20
C GLU A 91 5.22 7.43 7.03
N THR A 92 6.50 7.74 7.23
CA THR A 92 7.34 6.96 8.13
C THR A 92 7.18 7.49 9.54
N MET A 93 6.82 6.61 10.47
CA MET A 93 6.79 6.93 11.90
C MET A 93 8.08 6.39 12.50
N PRO A 94 9.09 7.22 12.76
CA PRO A 94 10.42 6.74 13.16
C PRO A 94 10.35 5.77 14.34
N LYS A 95 11.05 4.65 14.21
CA LYS A 95 11.14 3.60 15.22
C LYS A 95 9.83 2.90 15.54
N ARG A 96 8.73 3.23 14.85
CA ARG A 96 7.44 2.63 15.13
C ARG A 96 6.89 1.86 13.94
N GLY A 97 6.84 2.48 12.79
CA GLY A 97 6.30 1.84 11.62
C GLY A 97 5.90 2.85 10.56
N TYR A 98 4.77 2.59 9.92
CA TYR A 98 4.31 3.38 8.78
C TYR A 98 2.82 3.67 8.90
N ARG A 99 2.39 4.73 8.24
CA ARG A 99 0.97 5.08 8.18
C ARG A 99 0.63 5.47 6.75
N PHE A 100 -0.45 4.89 6.23
CA PHE A 100 -0.95 5.29 4.92
C PHE A 100 -1.79 6.55 5.10
N ILE A 101 -1.34 7.64 4.50
CA ILE A 101 -1.92 8.96 4.77
C ILE A 101 -2.81 9.49 3.65
N ALA A 102 -2.78 8.88 2.48
CA ALA A 102 -3.67 9.30 1.40
C ALA A 102 -5.10 8.84 1.68
N PRO A 103 -6.10 9.63 1.29
CA PRO A 103 -7.49 9.21 1.45
C PRO A 103 -7.78 7.96 0.65
N VAL A 104 -8.47 7.02 1.26
CA VAL A 104 -8.82 5.75 0.64
C VAL A 104 -10.34 5.62 0.61
N SER A 105 -10.88 5.20 -0.53
CA SER A 105 -12.29 4.90 -0.65
C SER A 105 -12.47 3.54 -1.29
N ALA A 106 -13.62 2.94 -1.07
CA ALA A 106 -13.99 1.70 -1.76
C ALA A 106 -14.95 2.06 -2.88
N PRO A 107 -14.94 1.29 -3.98
CA PRO A 107 -15.98 1.44 -4.99
C PRO A 107 -17.33 1.33 -4.29
N ASP A 108 -18.25 2.15 -4.70
CA ASP A 108 -19.48 2.30 -3.99
C ASP A 108 -20.37 1.08 -4.13
N ARG A 109 -20.41 0.26 -3.10
CA ARG A 109 -21.32 -0.86 -3.05
C ARG A 109 -22.70 -0.44 -2.57
N LYS A 110 -22.79 0.72 -2.00
CA LYS A 110 -24.07 1.21 -1.50
C LYS A 110 -25.01 1.56 -2.61
N SER A 111 -24.47 1.90 -3.76
CA SER A 111 -25.29 2.20 -4.91
C SER A 111 -26.08 0.99 -5.37
N VAL A 112 -25.72 -0.17 -4.89
CA VAL A 112 -26.40 -1.40 -5.25
C VAL A 112 -27.72 -1.55 -4.48
N VAL A 113 -27.86 -0.83 -3.46
CA VAL A 113 -29.06 -0.90 -2.63
C VAL A 113 -30.27 -0.45 -3.37
#